data_65229b97f97c845421949433733f4420
#
_entry.id   65229b97f97c845421949433733f4420
#
_cell.length_a   1.000
_cell.length_b   1.000
_cell.length_c   1.000
_cell.angle_alpha   90.00
_cell.angle_beta   90.00
_cell.angle_gamma   90.00
#
_symmetry.space_group_name_H-M   'P 1'
#
loop_
_entity.id
_entity.type
_entity.pdbx_description
1 polymer ?
#
loop_
_entity_poly.entity_id
_entity_poly.type
_entity_poly.pdbx_seq_one_letter_code
_entity_poly.pdbx_strand_id
1 'polypeptide(L)'
;QAMQALHLDMHILLEKPIALTLQECEDIEALASKKNKAVVICHVLRYSSFYVTIKNAIENKEIGEVVHIAQTENVGYWHQAHSYVRGNWRNKDITGPMILAKCSHDLDILYWLINQPCINVSSYGSLKHFNHENQPREAANRCFECALKESCPFNCFKFYLGFGREWARQLVGDDLSDENITNYLKV
;
A
#
# COMPACT_ATOMS: atom_id res chain seq x y z
N GLN A 1 -16.62 -8.33 -0.35
CA GLN A 1 -16.40 -8.97 0.96
C GLN A 1 -17.01 -8.15 2.10
N ALA A 2 -16.66 -6.83 2.28
CA ALA A 2 -17.21 -5.99 3.36
C ALA A 2 -18.74 -5.95 3.36
N MET A 3 -19.38 -5.68 2.20
CA MET A 3 -20.83 -5.70 2.05
C MET A 3 -21.44 -7.05 2.41
N GLN A 4 -20.81 -8.16 2.02
CA GLN A 4 -21.28 -9.51 2.35
C GLN A 4 -21.25 -9.76 3.86
N ALA A 5 -20.16 -9.39 4.55
CA ALA A 5 -20.06 -9.54 5.99
C ALA A 5 -21.11 -8.69 6.73
N LEU A 6 -21.35 -7.45 6.27
CA LEU A 6 -22.42 -6.60 6.82
C LEU A 6 -23.81 -7.20 6.59
N HIS A 7 -24.08 -7.82 5.45
CA HIS A 7 -25.34 -8.53 5.21
C HIS A 7 -25.53 -9.72 6.15
N LEU A 8 -24.44 -10.36 6.57
CA LEU A 8 -24.43 -11.43 7.58
C LEU A 8 -24.43 -10.90 9.03
N ASP A 9 -24.73 -9.62 9.22
CA ASP A 9 -24.81 -8.97 10.53
C ASP A 9 -23.51 -8.98 11.36
N MET A 10 -22.35 -9.01 10.69
CA MET A 10 -21.04 -8.97 11.34
C MET A 10 -20.57 -7.55 11.56
N HIS A 11 -19.82 -7.30 12.66
CA HIS A 11 -18.91 -6.18 12.79
C HIS A 11 -17.64 -6.48 11.99
N ILE A 12 -16.99 -5.46 11.42
CA ILE A 12 -15.89 -5.66 10.49
C ILE A 12 -14.65 -4.88 10.94
N LEU A 13 -13.51 -5.55 10.91
CA LEU A 13 -12.19 -4.93 10.86
C LEU A 13 -11.72 -5.03 9.41
N LEU A 14 -11.63 -3.89 8.72
CA LEU A 14 -11.41 -3.81 7.28
C LEU A 14 -10.02 -3.25 6.96
N GLU A 15 -9.26 -4.00 6.17
CA GLU A 15 -7.97 -3.53 5.65
C GLU A 15 -8.14 -2.35 4.68
N LYS A 16 -7.14 -1.50 4.66
CA LYS A 16 -7.06 -0.38 3.74
C LYS A 16 -6.57 -0.85 2.32
N PRO A 17 -6.95 -0.17 1.25
CA PRO A 17 -7.96 0.89 1.19
C PRO A 17 -9.36 0.33 1.43
N ILE A 18 -10.26 1.17 1.92
CA ILE A 18 -11.65 0.79 2.22
C ILE A 18 -12.33 0.18 0.98
N ALA A 19 -12.22 0.88 -0.14
CA ALA A 19 -12.73 0.49 -1.45
C ALA A 19 -11.98 1.24 -2.55
N LEU A 20 -12.30 1.01 -3.82
CA LEU A 20 -11.64 1.66 -4.95
C LEU A 20 -12.30 2.99 -5.34
N THR A 21 -13.58 3.16 -5.01
CA THR A 21 -14.36 4.34 -5.33
C THR A 21 -15.01 4.94 -4.09
N LEU A 22 -15.33 6.24 -4.14
CA LEU A 22 -16.06 6.91 -3.08
C LEU A 22 -17.44 6.28 -2.87
N GLN A 23 -18.15 5.95 -3.96
CA GLN A 23 -19.48 5.35 -3.86
C GLN A 23 -19.47 4.03 -3.10
N GLU A 24 -18.46 3.17 -3.33
CA GLU A 24 -18.32 1.92 -2.57
C GLU A 24 -18.06 2.17 -1.08
N CYS A 25 -17.31 3.23 -0.73
CA CYS A 25 -17.11 3.61 0.67
C CYS A 25 -18.42 4.07 1.32
N GLU A 26 -19.20 4.92 0.62
CA GLU A 26 -20.50 5.40 1.06
C GLU A 26 -21.52 4.26 1.22
N ASP A 27 -21.53 3.30 0.29
CA ASP A 27 -22.39 2.12 0.37
C ASP A 27 -22.08 1.25 1.60
N ILE A 28 -20.78 1.08 1.92
CA ILE A 28 -20.34 0.35 3.12
C ILE A 28 -20.80 1.09 4.38
N GLU A 29 -20.61 2.40 4.44
CA GLU A 29 -21.02 3.24 5.57
C GLU A 29 -22.53 3.21 5.78
N ALA A 30 -23.29 3.40 4.71
CA ALA A 30 -24.75 3.40 4.75
C ALA A 30 -25.31 2.04 5.22
N LEU A 31 -24.75 0.94 4.72
CA LEU A 31 -25.19 -0.40 5.16
C LEU A 31 -24.80 -0.70 6.60
N ALA A 32 -23.60 -0.32 7.01
CA ALA A 32 -23.12 -0.47 8.39
C ALA A 32 -24.04 0.29 9.37
N SER A 33 -24.36 1.55 9.05
CA SER A 33 -25.28 2.40 9.82
C SER A 33 -26.68 1.80 9.89
N LYS A 34 -27.24 1.36 8.75
CA LYS A 34 -28.57 0.74 8.69
C LYS A 34 -28.68 -0.51 9.55
N LYS A 35 -27.60 -1.29 9.61
CA LYS A 35 -27.56 -2.54 10.37
C LYS A 35 -27.01 -2.38 11.78
N ASN A 36 -26.66 -1.17 12.18
CA ASN A 36 -26.04 -0.86 13.48
C ASN A 36 -24.80 -1.74 13.73
N LYS A 37 -23.90 -1.80 12.73
CA LYS A 37 -22.63 -2.56 12.81
C LYS A 37 -21.44 -1.63 12.78
N ALA A 38 -20.42 -1.98 13.53
CA ALA A 38 -19.14 -1.28 13.53
C ALA A 38 -18.30 -1.74 12.33
N VAL A 39 -17.74 -0.78 11.61
CA VAL A 39 -16.70 -0.99 10.62
C VAL A 39 -15.47 -0.19 11.06
N VAL A 40 -14.40 -0.89 11.41
CA VAL A 40 -13.13 -0.27 11.83
C VAL A 40 -12.12 -0.46 10.71
N ILE A 41 -11.54 0.64 10.25
CA ILE A 41 -10.54 0.62 9.19
C ILE A 41 -9.15 0.44 9.80
N CYS A 42 -8.32 -0.44 9.19
CA CYS A 42 -6.98 -0.74 9.65
C CYS A 42 -5.97 0.37 9.32
N HIS A 43 -6.21 1.59 9.80
CA HIS A 43 -5.24 2.67 9.76
C HIS A 43 -4.21 2.51 10.89
N VAL A 44 -3.40 1.45 10.77
CA VAL A 44 -2.51 0.95 11.81
C VAL A 44 -1.43 1.93 12.27
N LEU A 45 -1.06 2.91 11.43
CA LEU A 45 -0.07 3.92 11.77
C LEU A 45 -0.49 4.79 12.96
N ARG A 46 -1.79 5.01 13.17
CA ARG A 46 -2.31 5.72 14.34
C ARG A 46 -1.92 5.08 15.69
N TYR A 47 -1.60 3.78 15.66
CA TYR A 47 -1.24 3.00 16.84
C TYR A 47 0.27 2.81 17.02
N SER A 48 1.08 3.33 16.09
CA SER A 48 2.53 3.28 16.24
C SER A 48 3.00 4.28 17.28
N SER A 49 3.97 3.90 18.09
CA SER A 49 4.53 4.76 19.15
C SER A 49 5.04 6.10 18.60
N PHE A 50 5.58 6.11 17.39
CA PHE A 50 6.05 7.32 16.72
C PHE A 50 4.93 8.34 16.51
N TYR A 51 3.84 7.94 15.87
CA TYR A 51 2.72 8.86 15.59
C TYR A 51 1.91 9.21 16.82
N VAL A 52 1.77 8.27 17.77
CA VAL A 52 1.14 8.55 19.08
C VAL A 52 1.93 9.63 19.82
N THR A 53 3.26 9.57 19.83
CA THR A 53 4.09 10.59 20.48
C THR A 53 3.89 11.97 19.83
N ILE A 54 3.87 12.04 18.50
CA ILE A 54 3.60 13.30 17.79
C ILE A 54 2.21 13.83 18.12
N LYS A 55 1.20 12.97 18.10
CA LYS A 55 -0.17 13.36 18.43
C LYS A 55 -0.28 13.93 19.85
N ASN A 56 0.34 13.28 20.82
CA ASN A 56 0.35 13.75 22.21
C ASN A 56 1.03 15.11 22.33
N ALA A 57 2.17 15.33 21.67
CA ALA A 57 2.87 16.62 21.69
C ALA A 57 2.01 17.75 21.09
N ILE A 58 1.24 17.46 20.04
CA ILE A 58 0.29 18.41 19.44
C ILE A 58 -0.86 18.70 20.42
N GLU A 59 -1.49 17.67 20.98
CA GLU A 59 -2.64 17.81 21.89
C GLU A 59 -2.26 18.52 23.20
N ASN A 60 -1.07 18.25 23.72
CA ASN A 60 -0.52 18.93 24.89
C ASN A 60 0.00 20.34 24.57
N LYS A 61 -0.07 20.79 23.32
CA LYS A 61 0.44 22.09 22.85
C LYS A 61 1.94 22.30 23.11
N GLU A 62 2.74 21.23 23.14
CA GLU A 62 4.19 21.31 23.38
C GLU A 62 4.92 22.09 22.28
N ILE A 63 4.36 22.07 21.06
CA ILE A 63 4.87 22.82 19.89
C ILE A 63 3.97 24.02 19.50
N GLY A 64 2.98 24.35 20.33
CA GLY A 64 1.98 25.36 20.01
C GLY A 64 0.95 24.88 18.99
N GLU A 65 0.43 25.80 18.16
CA GLU A 65 -0.52 25.46 17.11
C GLU A 65 0.20 24.98 15.86
N VAL A 66 -0.30 23.90 15.24
CA VAL A 66 0.24 23.36 14.00
C VAL A 66 -0.19 24.24 12.84
N VAL A 67 0.76 24.88 12.17
CA VAL A 67 0.52 25.73 11.00
C VAL A 67 0.89 25.07 9.68
N HIS A 68 1.75 24.05 9.71
CA HIS A 68 2.20 23.30 8.54
C HIS A 68 2.67 21.91 8.90
N ILE A 69 2.40 20.93 8.03
CA ILE A 69 2.98 19.58 8.10
C ILE A 69 3.59 19.25 6.74
N ALA A 70 4.83 18.77 6.73
CA ALA A 70 5.46 18.14 5.58
C ALA A 70 5.58 16.64 5.82
N GLN A 71 4.94 15.85 4.99
CA GLN A 71 4.97 14.38 5.03
C GLN A 71 5.66 13.86 3.79
N THR A 72 6.56 12.90 3.95
CA THR A 72 7.24 12.24 2.84
C THR A 72 7.14 10.72 3.03
N GLU A 73 6.58 10.03 2.04
CA GLU A 73 6.53 8.57 1.99
C GLU A 73 7.48 8.06 0.90
N ASN A 74 8.63 7.60 1.31
CA ASN A 74 9.66 7.05 0.42
C ASN A 74 9.50 5.54 0.27
N VAL A 75 8.99 5.08 -0.87
CA VAL A 75 8.89 3.66 -1.17
C VAL A 75 10.20 3.16 -1.75
N GLY A 76 10.83 2.19 -1.10
CA GLY A 76 12.07 1.57 -1.59
C GLY A 76 11.89 0.96 -2.99
N TYR A 77 12.92 1.02 -3.83
CA TYR A 77 12.88 0.55 -5.23
C TYR A 77 12.43 -0.91 -5.37
N TRP A 78 12.83 -1.75 -4.44
CA TRP A 78 12.45 -3.18 -4.40
C TRP A 78 10.96 -3.36 -4.03
N HIS A 79 10.44 -2.55 -3.09
CA HIS A 79 9.02 -2.55 -2.73
C HIS A 79 8.17 -2.05 -3.90
N GLN A 80 8.59 -0.98 -4.57
CA GLN A 80 7.94 -0.48 -5.77
C GLN A 80 7.87 -1.57 -6.84
N ALA A 81 8.99 -2.24 -7.12
CA ALA A 81 9.05 -3.31 -8.10
C ALA A 81 8.19 -4.52 -7.71
N HIS A 82 8.23 -4.92 -6.42
CA HIS A 82 7.42 -6.03 -5.90
C HIS A 82 5.92 -5.76 -6.03
N SER A 83 5.46 -4.64 -5.53
CA SER A 83 4.03 -4.37 -5.38
C SER A 83 3.38 -3.76 -6.63
N TYR A 84 4.02 -2.75 -7.23
CA TYR A 84 3.40 -1.87 -8.23
C TYR A 84 3.90 -2.08 -9.66
N VAL A 85 4.94 -2.90 -9.87
CA VAL A 85 5.43 -3.21 -11.21
C VAL A 85 5.04 -4.63 -11.60
N ARG A 86 5.28 -5.63 -10.75
CA ARG A 86 5.01 -7.05 -11.03
C ARG A 86 3.96 -7.70 -10.13
N GLY A 87 3.63 -7.07 -9.01
CA GLY A 87 2.71 -7.61 -8.00
C GLY A 87 1.25 -7.27 -8.25
N ASN A 88 0.46 -7.45 -7.19
CA ASN A 88 -1.00 -7.34 -7.25
C ASN A 88 -1.49 -5.93 -7.59
N TRP A 89 -0.73 -4.88 -7.25
CA TRP A 89 -1.09 -3.47 -7.51
C TRP A 89 -0.49 -2.91 -8.79
N ARG A 90 -0.04 -3.76 -9.74
CA ARG A 90 0.54 -3.31 -11.03
C ARG A 90 -0.48 -2.69 -11.98
N ASN A 91 -1.75 -3.04 -11.85
CA ASN A 91 -2.82 -2.52 -12.70
C ASN A 91 -3.77 -1.64 -11.90
N LYS A 92 -3.68 -0.32 -12.13
CA LYS A 92 -4.51 0.69 -11.44
C LYS A 92 -6.01 0.53 -11.69
N ASP A 93 -6.42 -0.04 -12.80
CA ASP A 93 -7.83 -0.19 -13.16
C ASP A 93 -8.50 -1.35 -12.41
N ILE A 94 -7.69 -2.27 -11.86
CA ILE A 94 -8.15 -3.41 -11.06
C ILE A 94 -8.03 -3.15 -9.57
N THR A 95 -6.93 -2.53 -9.13
CA THR A 95 -6.56 -2.43 -7.71
C THR A 95 -6.47 -0.99 -7.19
N GLY A 96 -6.81 -0.01 -8.01
CA GLY A 96 -6.65 1.39 -7.72
C GLY A 96 -5.22 1.90 -7.90
N PRO A 97 -5.03 3.22 -7.96
CA PRO A 97 -3.72 3.83 -8.11
C PRO A 97 -2.89 3.68 -6.83
N MET A 98 -1.56 3.77 -6.97
CA MET A 98 -0.62 3.69 -5.84
C MET A 98 -0.94 4.70 -4.73
N ILE A 99 -1.39 5.90 -5.07
CA ILE A 99 -1.77 6.91 -4.09
C ILE A 99 -2.90 6.43 -3.18
N LEU A 100 -3.87 5.69 -3.71
CA LEU A 100 -4.93 5.07 -2.92
C LEU A 100 -4.40 3.87 -2.12
N ALA A 101 -3.68 2.95 -2.77
CA ALA A 101 -3.24 1.71 -2.14
C ALA A 101 -2.15 1.93 -1.07
N LYS A 102 -1.29 2.94 -1.23
CA LYS A 102 -0.17 3.23 -0.32
C LYS A 102 -0.42 4.46 0.54
N CYS A 103 -0.74 5.60 -0.07
CA CYS A 103 -0.80 6.87 0.65
C CYS A 103 -2.11 7.11 1.40
N SER A 104 -3.06 6.14 1.40
CA SER A 104 -4.22 6.19 2.30
C SER A 104 -3.82 6.29 3.77
N HIS A 105 -2.72 5.63 4.17
CA HIS A 105 -2.15 5.78 5.50
C HIS A 105 -1.65 7.19 5.77
N ASP A 106 -0.94 7.79 4.79
CA ASP A 106 -0.35 9.12 4.94
C ASP A 106 -1.44 10.19 5.06
N LEU A 107 -2.45 10.12 4.20
CA LEU A 107 -3.58 11.04 4.24
C LEU A 107 -4.39 10.90 5.53
N ASP A 108 -4.58 9.67 6.00
CA ASP A 108 -5.23 9.39 7.27
C ASP A 108 -4.47 9.98 8.46
N ILE A 109 -3.15 9.79 8.50
CA ILE A 109 -2.29 10.35 9.56
C ILE A 109 -2.32 11.87 9.55
N LEU A 110 -2.22 12.51 8.39
CA LEU A 110 -2.30 13.97 8.29
C LEU A 110 -3.62 14.49 8.83
N TYR A 111 -4.75 13.88 8.42
CA TYR A 111 -6.07 14.23 8.94
C TYR A 111 -6.18 14.03 10.45
N TRP A 112 -5.71 12.88 10.95
CA TRP A 112 -5.75 12.55 12.38
C TRP A 112 -4.91 13.50 13.23
N LEU A 113 -3.72 13.90 12.76
CA LEU A 113 -2.84 14.84 13.48
C LEU A 113 -3.45 16.23 13.55
N ILE A 114 -3.96 16.75 12.42
CA ILE A 114 -4.48 18.12 12.31
C ILE A 114 -5.89 18.23 12.90
N ASN A 115 -6.70 17.20 12.77
CA ASN A 115 -8.11 17.16 13.16
C ASN A 115 -8.94 18.33 12.57
N GLN A 116 -8.66 18.67 11.30
CA GLN A 116 -9.36 19.71 10.54
C GLN A 116 -9.79 19.15 9.17
N PRO A 117 -10.95 19.55 8.63
CA PRO A 117 -11.37 19.12 7.31
C PRO A 117 -10.43 19.64 6.23
N CYS A 118 -10.15 18.81 5.22
CA CYS A 118 -9.43 19.23 4.05
C CYS A 118 -10.34 20.11 3.17
N ILE A 119 -9.90 21.33 2.88
CA ILE A 119 -10.70 22.30 2.08
C ILE A 119 -10.33 22.20 0.61
N ASN A 120 -9.04 22.05 0.29
CA ASN A 120 -8.54 22.01 -1.08
C ASN A 120 -7.44 20.93 -1.19
N VAL A 121 -7.39 20.31 -2.37
CA VAL A 121 -6.36 19.34 -2.73
C VAL A 121 -5.81 19.69 -4.12
N SER A 122 -4.49 19.62 -4.28
CA SER A 122 -3.82 19.62 -5.57
C SER A 122 -2.86 18.45 -5.64
N SER A 123 -2.82 17.77 -6.79
CA SER A 123 -1.97 16.58 -6.96
C SER A 123 -1.22 16.64 -8.28
N TYR A 124 0.06 16.32 -8.22
CA TYR A 124 0.95 16.26 -9.38
C TYR A 124 1.74 14.95 -9.30
N GLY A 125 1.92 14.29 -10.44
CA GLY A 125 2.66 13.03 -10.48
C GLY A 125 3.21 12.73 -11.86
N SER A 126 4.24 11.86 -11.91
CA SER A 126 4.77 11.34 -13.16
C SER A 126 5.39 9.97 -12.97
N LEU A 127 5.24 9.09 -13.97
CA LEU A 127 5.92 7.79 -14.01
C LEU A 127 7.25 7.95 -14.77
N LYS A 128 8.35 8.16 -14.01
CA LYS A 128 9.66 8.46 -14.59
C LYS A 128 10.46 7.23 -14.98
N HIS A 129 10.38 6.14 -14.24
CA HIS A 129 11.29 5.00 -14.41
C HIS A 129 10.61 3.79 -15.07
N PHE A 130 9.52 3.29 -14.48
CA PHE A 130 8.85 2.08 -14.96
C PHE A 130 7.85 2.41 -16.08
N ASN A 131 8.37 2.75 -17.26
CA ASN A 131 7.61 2.97 -18.49
C ASN A 131 8.31 2.29 -19.67
N HIS A 132 7.60 2.17 -20.80
CA HIS A 132 8.13 1.49 -22.00
C HIS A 132 9.36 2.18 -22.60
N GLU A 133 9.45 3.50 -22.50
CA GLU A 133 10.55 4.27 -23.07
C GLU A 133 11.87 3.97 -22.33
N ASN A 134 11.81 3.67 -21.05
CA ASN A 134 12.97 3.36 -20.22
C ASN A 134 13.29 1.86 -20.14
N GLN A 135 12.51 1.02 -20.83
CA GLN A 135 12.78 -0.42 -20.85
C GLN A 135 14.06 -0.69 -21.63
N PRO A 136 15.08 -1.34 -21.03
CA PRO A 136 16.28 -1.75 -21.79
C PRO A 136 15.91 -2.67 -22.96
N ARG A 137 16.58 -2.50 -24.09
CA ARG A 137 16.27 -3.26 -25.33
C ARG A 137 16.37 -4.77 -25.16
N GLU A 138 17.31 -5.23 -24.31
CA GLU A 138 17.56 -6.64 -24.02
C GLU A 138 16.69 -7.18 -22.88
N ALA A 139 15.79 -6.36 -22.33
CA ALA A 139 14.91 -6.81 -21.25
C ALA A 139 13.83 -7.74 -21.79
N ALA A 140 13.70 -8.91 -21.17
CA ALA A 140 12.60 -9.83 -21.44
C ALA A 140 11.37 -9.49 -20.59
N ASN A 141 10.23 -10.10 -20.92
CA ASN A 141 8.98 -9.94 -20.20
C ASN A 141 9.03 -10.55 -18.78
N ARG A 142 9.93 -11.50 -18.56
CA ARG A 142 10.11 -12.17 -17.28
C ARG A 142 11.57 -12.19 -16.85
N CYS A 143 11.83 -12.08 -15.54
CA CYS A 143 13.20 -12.11 -14.99
C CYS A 143 13.94 -13.41 -15.29
N PHE A 144 13.23 -14.54 -15.37
CA PHE A 144 13.81 -15.85 -15.65
C PHE A 144 14.50 -15.90 -17.01
N GLU A 145 13.91 -15.30 -18.01
CA GLU A 145 14.38 -15.30 -19.40
C GLU A 145 15.25 -14.08 -19.73
N CYS A 146 15.38 -13.14 -18.82
CA CYS A 146 16.01 -11.85 -19.07
C CYS A 146 17.54 -11.98 -19.13
N ALA A 147 18.12 -11.50 -20.25
CA ALA A 147 19.57 -11.45 -20.41
C ALA A 147 20.27 -10.50 -19.39
N LEU A 148 19.52 -9.51 -18.89
CA LEU A 148 20.01 -8.51 -17.93
C LEU A 148 19.89 -8.94 -16.47
N LYS A 149 19.44 -10.16 -16.18
CA LYS A 149 19.13 -10.61 -14.81
C LYS A 149 20.28 -10.42 -13.83
N GLU A 150 21.53 -10.55 -14.27
CA GLU A 150 22.69 -10.43 -13.38
C GLU A 150 23.02 -8.98 -12.99
N SER A 151 22.76 -8.02 -13.87
CA SER A 151 23.00 -6.59 -13.62
C SER A 151 21.76 -5.84 -13.13
N CYS A 152 20.57 -6.40 -13.31
CA CYS A 152 19.31 -5.74 -13.02
C CYS A 152 19.08 -5.60 -11.50
N PRO A 153 18.91 -4.36 -10.96
CA PRO A 153 18.60 -4.14 -9.54
C PRO A 153 17.18 -4.61 -9.19
N PHE A 154 16.30 -4.78 -10.17
CA PHE A 154 14.91 -5.18 -9.99
C PHE A 154 14.69 -6.69 -10.20
N ASN A 155 15.77 -7.47 -10.33
CA ASN A 155 15.67 -8.92 -10.50
C ASN A 155 14.96 -9.57 -9.31
N CYS A 156 13.84 -10.26 -9.59
CA CYS A 156 13.03 -10.89 -8.54
C CYS A 156 13.78 -12.02 -7.81
N PHE A 157 14.64 -12.77 -8.49
CA PHE A 157 15.42 -13.82 -7.85
C PHE A 157 16.41 -13.25 -6.84
N LYS A 158 17.13 -12.17 -7.20
CA LYS A 158 18.03 -11.47 -6.26
C LYS A 158 17.30 -10.97 -5.02
N PHE A 159 16.07 -10.50 -5.20
CA PHE A 159 15.27 -10.02 -4.10
C PHE A 159 14.77 -11.19 -3.23
N TYR A 160 14.01 -12.12 -3.80
CA TYR A 160 13.34 -13.16 -3.02
C TYR A 160 14.26 -14.27 -2.52
N LEU A 161 15.38 -14.55 -3.17
CA LEU A 161 16.41 -15.48 -2.68
C LEU A 161 17.44 -14.78 -1.77
N GLY A 162 17.39 -13.45 -1.69
CA GLY A 162 18.31 -12.64 -0.88
C GLY A 162 17.61 -11.95 0.30
N PHE A 163 17.83 -10.62 0.39
CA PHE A 163 17.37 -9.81 1.52
C PHE A 163 15.85 -9.70 1.66
N GLY A 164 15.11 -9.96 0.61
CA GLY A 164 13.65 -9.95 0.59
C GLY A 164 13.00 -11.32 0.78
N ARG A 165 13.73 -12.32 1.26
CA ARG A 165 13.25 -13.70 1.44
C ARG A 165 11.96 -13.80 2.25
N GLU A 166 11.84 -13.05 3.32
CA GLU A 166 10.62 -13.05 4.15
C GLU A 166 9.39 -12.54 3.39
N TRP A 167 9.57 -11.73 2.35
CA TRP A 167 8.47 -11.29 1.47
C TRP A 167 7.97 -12.42 0.58
N ALA A 168 8.81 -13.43 0.30
CA ALA A 168 8.39 -14.61 -0.43
C ALA A 168 7.32 -15.42 0.34
N ARG A 169 7.27 -15.33 1.68
CA ARG A 169 6.24 -15.98 2.50
C ARG A 169 4.81 -15.70 2.03
N GLN A 170 4.56 -14.50 1.54
CA GLN A 170 3.26 -14.10 0.99
C GLN A 170 2.91 -14.83 -0.33
N LEU A 171 3.92 -15.39 -1.00
CA LEU A 171 3.81 -16.06 -2.28
C LEU A 171 3.79 -17.58 -2.13
N VAL A 172 4.68 -18.12 -1.29
CA VAL A 172 4.97 -19.56 -1.20
C VAL A 172 4.60 -20.18 0.15
N GLY A 173 4.07 -19.39 1.10
CA GLY A 173 3.79 -19.86 2.47
C GLY A 173 5.05 -20.01 3.30
N ASP A 174 5.07 -21.00 4.21
CA ASP A 174 6.14 -21.15 5.20
C ASP A 174 7.41 -21.83 4.66
N ASP A 175 7.33 -22.53 3.54
CA ASP A 175 8.52 -23.13 2.91
C ASP A 175 9.27 -22.08 2.08
N LEU A 176 10.25 -21.45 2.72
CA LEU A 176 11.12 -20.44 2.12
C LEU A 176 12.41 -21.04 1.51
N SER A 177 12.42 -22.32 1.13
CA SER A 177 13.55 -22.91 0.42
C SER A 177 13.77 -22.24 -0.95
N ASP A 178 15.04 -22.20 -1.39
CA ASP A 178 15.39 -21.63 -2.70
C ASP A 178 14.67 -22.35 -3.82
N GLU A 179 14.47 -23.65 -3.70
CA GLU A 179 13.78 -24.48 -4.67
C GLU A 179 12.30 -24.05 -4.80
N ASN A 180 11.58 -23.95 -3.68
CA ASN A 180 10.17 -23.60 -3.66
C ASN A 180 9.94 -22.17 -4.18
N ILE A 181 10.73 -21.21 -3.70
CA ILE A 181 10.68 -19.82 -4.19
C ILE A 181 10.97 -19.76 -5.69
N THR A 182 12.04 -20.45 -6.16
CA THR A 182 12.41 -20.44 -7.57
C THR A 182 11.33 -21.04 -8.45
N ASN A 183 10.73 -22.15 -8.03
CA ASN A 183 9.65 -22.79 -8.78
C ASN A 183 8.42 -21.87 -8.91
N TYR A 184 8.05 -21.19 -7.84
CA TYR A 184 6.96 -20.21 -7.86
C TYR A 184 7.24 -19.04 -8.81
N LEU A 185 8.47 -18.51 -8.81
CA LEU A 185 8.84 -17.36 -9.65
C LEU A 185 8.95 -17.69 -11.14
N LYS A 186 9.00 -18.98 -11.53
CA LYS A 186 9.03 -19.43 -12.93
C LYS A 186 7.64 -19.51 -13.58
N VAL A 187 6.58 -19.63 -12.78
CA VAL A 187 5.19 -19.70 -13.23
C VAL A 187 4.61 -18.30 -13.42
#